data_fa1ee5fcf5afb143dcf9640a7041e723
#
_entry.id   fa1ee5fcf5afb143dcf9640a7041e723
#
_cell.length_a   1.000
_cell.length_b   1.000
_cell.length_c   1.000
_cell.angle_alpha   90.00
_cell.angle_beta   90.00
_cell.angle_gamma   90.00
#
_symmetry.space_group_name_H-M   'P 1'
#
loop_
_entity.id
_entity.type
_entity.pdbx_description
1 polymer ?
#
loop_
_entity_poly.entity_id
_entity_poly.type
_entity_poly.pdbx_seq_one_letter_code
_entity_poly.pdbx_strand_id
1 'polypeptide(L)'
;MKQFDIVVLGGGIYGLYTALFLSQREVTVAVIDIDQNFFSRASMVNQARLHNGLHYPRGQKTVNTILKYKERFIHDFGESINSQFKAYYAIANNESLTNKSEYEDFMNRNNIPYSEVDPNTLLNSNKVEALYLTKEYS
;
A
#
# COMPACT_ATOMS: atom_id res chain seq x y z
N MET A 1 24.67 17.42 29.26
CA MET A 1 24.47 17.05 27.84
C MET A 1 23.57 15.81 27.82
N LYS A 2 22.50 15.78 27.04
CA LYS A 2 21.69 14.54 26.93
C LYS A 2 22.45 13.55 26.03
N GLN A 3 22.61 12.32 26.50
CA GLN A 3 23.24 11.24 25.74
C GLN A 3 22.13 10.31 25.23
N PHE A 4 22.29 9.81 24.03
CA PHE A 4 21.39 8.84 23.40
C PHE A 4 22.25 7.68 22.87
N ASP A 5 21.72 6.47 22.97
CA ASP A 5 22.38 5.27 22.44
C ASP A 5 22.26 5.21 20.91
N ILE A 6 21.14 5.68 20.37
CA ILE A 6 20.83 5.63 18.93
C ILE A 6 20.24 6.97 18.48
N VAL A 7 20.69 7.43 17.34
CA VAL A 7 20.10 8.60 16.64
C VAL A 7 19.54 8.15 15.29
N VAL A 8 18.26 8.39 15.08
CA VAL A 8 17.57 8.15 13.81
C VAL A 8 17.48 9.47 13.05
N LEU A 9 18.00 9.51 11.84
CA LEU A 9 17.94 10.68 10.96
C LEU A 9 16.75 10.56 9.99
N GLY A 10 15.80 11.48 10.10
CA GLY A 10 14.58 11.56 9.33
C GLY A 10 13.34 11.17 10.11
N GLY A 11 12.37 12.09 10.17
CA GLY A 11 11.08 11.97 10.88
C GLY A 11 9.92 11.58 9.96
N GLY A 12 10.18 10.87 8.87
CA GLY A 12 9.16 10.21 8.06
C GLY A 12 8.73 8.87 8.65
N ILE A 13 7.80 8.17 7.99
CA ILE A 13 7.23 6.91 8.50
C ILE A 13 8.29 5.86 8.86
N TYR A 14 9.32 5.71 8.03
CA TYR A 14 10.38 4.73 8.30
C TYR A 14 11.22 5.09 9.53
N GLY A 15 11.62 6.37 9.66
CA GLY A 15 12.41 6.81 10.80
C GLY A 15 11.64 6.72 12.10
N LEU A 16 10.40 7.18 12.12
CA LEU A 16 9.55 7.13 13.31
C LEU A 16 9.17 5.71 13.71
N TYR A 17 8.85 4.84 12.74
CA TYR A 17 8.60 3.43 13.03
C TYR A 17 9.86 2.72 13.56
N THR A 18 11.02 3.01 13.00
CA THR A 18 12.30 2.49 13.49
C THR A 18 12.56 2.98 14.91
N ALA A 19 12.37 4.26 15.19
CA ALA A 19 12.56 4.82 16.53
C ALA A 19 11.60 4.20 17.55
N LEU A 20 10.31 4.04 17.19
CA LEU A 20 9.31 3.36 18.02
C LEU A 20 9.73 1.92 18.31
N PHE A 21 10.14 1.17 17.29
CA PHE A 21 10.58 -0.22 17.44
C PHE A 21 11.81 -0.34 18.35
N LEU A 22 12.75 0.61 18.27
CA LEU A 22 13.93 0.64 19.12
C LEU A 22 13.62 1.08 20.55
N SER A 23 12.70 2.04 20.74
CA SER A 23 12.32 2.54 22.05
C SER A 23 11.61 1.51 22.94
N GLN A 24 11.11 0.42 22.36
CA GLN A 24 10.55 -0.73 23.09
C GLN A 24 11.65 -1.64 23.69
N ARG A 25 12.91 -1.28 23.51
CA ARG A 25 14.10 -1.97 24.04
C ARG A 25 14.81 -1.11 25.08
N GLU A 26 15.75 -1.68 25.78
CA GLU A 26 16.54 -0.96 26.79
C GLU A 26 17.60 -0.03 26.16
N VAL A 27 17.14 0.85 25.21
CA VAL A 27 17.99 1.85 24.56
C VAL A 27 17.29 3.20 24.49
N THR A 28 18.06 4.27 24.63
CA THR A 28 17.57 5.64 24.46
C THR A 28 17.71 6.06 23.01
N VAL A 29 16.61 6.53 22.41
CA VAL A 29 16.56 6.89 20.99
C VAL A 29 16.23 8.37 20.82
N ALA A 30 16.96 9.05 19.95
CA ALA A 30 16.63 10.39 19.46
C ALA A 30 16.26 10.32 17.99
N VAL A 31 15.25 11.10 17.59
CA VAL A 31 14.92 11.33 16.16
C VAL A 31 15.28 12.78 15.83
N ILE A 32 16.03 12.96 14.76
CA ILE A 32 16.39 14.28 14.23
C ILE A 32 15.85 14.41 12.80
N ASP A 33 15.17 15.51 12.55
CA ASP A 33 14.71 15.87 11.19
C ASP A 33 15.17 17.28 10.85
N ILE A 34 15.29 17.55 9.56
CA ILE A 34 15.58 18.88 9.04
C ILE A 34 14.36 19.79 9.12
N ASP A 35 13.15 19.22 9.04
CA ASP A 35 11.89 19.92 9.11
C ASP A 35 11.44 20.10 10.58
N GLN A 36 10.68 21.14 10.84
CA GLN A 36 10.14 21.38 12.18
C GLN A 36 9.08 20.36 12.62
N ASN A 37 8.38 19.77 11.64
CA ASN A 37 7.34 18.79 11.90
C ASN A 37 7.72 17.45 11.26
N PHE A 38 7.38 16.36 11.94
CA PHE A 38 7.47 15.03 11.37
C PHE A 38 6.44 14.83 10.25
N PHE A 39 6.68 13.84 9.39
CA PHE A 39 5.85 13.52 8.23
C PHE A 39 5.75 14.60 7.15
N SER A 40 6.53 15.65 7.18
CA SER A 40 6.39 16.84 6.31
C SER A 40 6.68 16.60 4.82
N ARG A 41 7.21 15.45 4.44
CA ARG A 41 7.66 15.13 3.06
C ARG A 41 6.92 13.94 2.47
N ALA A 42 7.64 12.98 1.88
CA ALA A 42 7.08 11.85 1.15
C ALA A 42 6.01 11.07 1.94
N SER A 43 6.13 10.97 3.25
CA SER A 43 5.13 10.31 4.09
C SER A 43 3.79 11.03 4.14
N MET A 44 3.77 12.37 3.94
CA MET A 44 2.55 13.18 3.92
C MET A 44 1.87 13.18 2.54
N VAL A 45 2.68 13.18 1.47
CA VAL A 45 2.19 13.38 0.09
C VAL A 45 2.04 12.08 -0.71
N ASN A 46 2.18 10.93 -0.08
CA ASN A 46 1.94 9.64 -0.74
C ASN A 46 0.43 9.40 -0.97
N GLN A 47 0.11 8.38 -1.73
CA GLN A 47 -1.28 8.04 -2.06
C GLN A 47 -2.05 7.40 -0.90
N ALA A 48 -1.42 7.17 0.25
CA ALA A 48 -2.00 6.53 1.43
C ALA A 48 -2.77 5.23 1.11
N ARG A 49 -2.24 4.37 0.23
CA ARG A 49 -2.90 3.15 -0.20
C ARG A 49 -2.20 1.91 0.37
N LEU A 50 -2.97 1.11 1.07
CA LEU A 50 -2.57 -0.23 1.47
C LEU A 50 -3.19 -1.25 0.49
N HIS A 51 -2.50 -1.47 -0.63
CA HIS A 51 -2.99 -2.30 -1.73
C HIS A 51 -2.57 -3.77 -1.63
N ASN A 52 -3.28 -4.66 -2.32
CA ASN A 52 -3.02 -6.09 -2.36
C ASN A 52 -2.01 -6.51 -3.45
N GLY A 53 -1.25 -5.58 -3.99
CA GLY A 53 -0.34 -5.85 -5.11
C GLY A 53 -1.01 -5.80 -6.48
N LEU A 54 -2.26 -5.35 -6.58
CA LEU A 54 -3.07 -5.29 -7.81
C LEU A 54 -2.43 -4.48 -8.94
N HIS A 55 -1.54 -3.54 -8.61
CA HIS A 55 -0.75 -2.78 -9.57
C HIS A 55 0.40 -3.58 -10.22
N TYR A 56 0.70 -4.78 -9.72
CA TYR A 56 1.87 -5.55 -10.14
C TYR A 56 1.52 -6.94 -10.70
N PRO A 57 0.58 -7.06 -11.65
CA PRO A 57 0.14 -8.39 -12.14
C PRO A 57 1.27 -9.22 -12.74
N ARG A 58 2.34 -8.56 -13.22
CA ARG A 58 3.53 -9.19 -13.78
C ARG A 58 4.72 -9.27 -12.83
N GLY A 59 4.57 -8.76 -11.60
CA GLY A 59 5.63 -8.66 -10.60
C GLY A 59 5.43 -9.55 -9.38
N GLN A 60 5.35 -10.88 -9.54
CA GLN A 60 5.03 -11.82 -8.46
C GLN A 60 5.90 -11.66 -7.21
N LYS A 61 7.19 -11.38 -7.37
CA LYS A 61 8.10 -11.13 -6.23
C LYS A 61 7.65 -9.94 -5.38
N THR A 62 7.23 -8.85 -6.04
CA THR A 62 6.70 -7.65 -5.37
C THR A 62 5.41 -7.97 -4.63
N VAL A 63 4.48 -8.68 -5.29
CA VAL A 63 3.21 -9.11 -4.71
C VAL A 63 3.44 -9.97 -3.47
N ASN A 64 4.31 -10.97 -3.55
CA ASN A 64 4.64 -11.82 -2.41
C ASN A 64 5.19 -11.03 -1.22
N THR A 65 6.02 -10.01 -1.49
CA THR A 65 6.55 -9.14 -0.44
C THR A 65 5.45 -8.30 0.21
N ILE A 66 4.55 -7.72 -0.59
CA ILE A 66 3.40 -6.94 -0.10
C ILE A 66 2.51 -7.81 0.79
N LEU A 67 2.08 -8.96 0.28
CA LEU A 67 1.17 -9.86 1.01
C LEU A 67 1.80 -10.38 2.30
N LYS A 68 3.10 -10.69 2.29
CA LYS A 68 3.85 -11.15 3.47
C LYS A 68 3.82 -10.15 4.63
N TYR A 69 3.91 -8.85 4.34
CA TYR A 69 4.01 -7.82 5.39
C TYR A 69 2.71 -7.08 5.67
N LYS A 70 1.67 -7.29 4.86
CA LYS A 70 0.39 -6.61 4.97
C LYS A 70 -0.28 -6.81 6.32
N GLU A 71 -0.36 -8.07 6.80
CA GLU A 71 -1.02 -8.37 8.07
C GLU A 71 -0.34 -7.69 9.25
N ARG A 72 1.00 -7.67 9.24
CA ARG A 72 1.75 -6.94 10.25
C ARG A 72 1.48 -5.44 10.20
N PHE A 73 1.41 -4.85 9.02
CA PHE A 73 1.10 -3.43 8.87
C PHE A 73 -0.30 -3.12 9.40
N ILE A 74 -1.29 -3.97 9.09
CA ILE A 74 -2.66 -3.83 9.62
C ILE A 74 -2.68 -3.97 11.14
N HIS A 75 -1.91 -4.89 11.70
CA HIS A 75 -1.79 -5.04 13.15
C HIS A 75 -1.21 -3.79 13.82
N ASP A 76 -0.14 -3.24 13.24
CA ASP A 76 0.60 -2.13 13.85
C ASP A 76 -0.11 -0.77 13.65
N PHE A 77 -0.92 -0.61 12.59
CA PHE A 77 -1.53 0.66 12.18
C PHE A 77 -3.06 0.58 11.96
N GLY A 78 -3.72 -0.47 12.46
CA GLY A 78 -5.14 -0.75 12.17
C GLY A 78 -6.09 0.41 12.44
N GLU A 79 -5.85 1.18 13.51
CA GLU A 79 -6.67 2.35 13.85
C GLU A 79 -6.58 3.50 12.81
N SER A 80 -5.48 3.53 12.04
CA SER A 80 -5.26 4.53 10.99
C SER A 80 -5.73 4.07 9.61
N ILE A 81 -6.24 2.84 9.48
CA ILE A 81 -6.61 2.24 8.20
C ILE A 81 -8.10 2.47 7.91
N ASN A 82 -8.40 3.14 6.80
CA ASN A 82 -9.75 3.24 6.28
C ASN A 82 -10.05 2.07 5.34
N SER A 83 -11.10 1.30 5.64
CA SER A 83 -11.59 0.18 4.82
C SER A 83 -12.98 0.43 4.21
N GLN A 84 -13.54 1.64 4.40
CA GLN A 84 -14.92 1.97 4.05
C GLN A 84 -15.06 2.62 2.68
N PHE A 85 -14.27 2.21 1.71
CA PHE A 85 -14.39 2.68 0.34
C PHE A 85 -14.38 1.53 -0.67
N LYS A 86 -14.83 1.81 -1.90
CA LYS A 86 -14.81 0.86 -3.00
C LYS A 86 -13.60 1.17 -3.89
N ALA A 87 -12.76 0.17 -4.12
CA ALA A 87 -11.63 0.26 -5.04
C ALA A 87 -11.97 -0.49 -6.33
N TYR A 88 -11.75 0.16 -7.46
CA TYR A 88 -12.00 -0.41 -8.78
C TYR A 88 -10.71 -0.48 -9.59
N TYR A 89 -10.54 -1.60 -10.28
CA TYR A 89 -9.45 -1.80 -11.24
C TYR A 89 -10.03 -2.07 -12.61
N ALA A 90 -9.61 -1.28 -13.59
CA ALA A 90 -10.02 -1.40 -14.98
C ALA A 90 -8.86 -1.91 -15.84
N ILE A 91 -9.15 -2.86 -16.72
CA ILE A 91 -8.24 -3.31 -17.77
C ILE A 91 -8.63 -2.63 -19.07
N ALA A 92 -7.70 -1.97 -19.71
CA ALA A 92 -7.96 -1.28 -20.97
C ALA A 92 -8.10 -2.27 -22.15
N ASN A 93 -8.99 -2.00 -23.08
CA ASN A 93 -9.18 -2.81 -24.30
C ASN A 93 -7.92 -2.80 -25.20
N ASN A 94 -7.21 -1.68 -25.23
CA ASN A 94 -6.04 -1.49 -26.08
C ASN A 94 -4.85 -1.03 -25.25
N GLU A 95 -3.64 -1.39 -25.71
CA GLU A 95 -2.37 -0.97 -25.11
C GLU A 95 -2.14 -1.44 -23.68
N SER A 96 -3.01 -2.28 -23.13
CA SER A 96 -2.75 -2.93 -21.85
C SER A 96 -1.71 -4.02 -22.01
N LEU A 97 -0.73 -4.05 -21.10
CA LEU A 97 0.29 -5.09 -21.04
C LEU A 97 -0.20 -6.37 -20.33
N THR A 98 -1.45 -6.37 -19.87
CA THR A 98 -2.11 -7.49 -19.20
C THR A 98 -3.57 -7.49 -19.64
N ASN A 99 -4.05 -8.59 -20.21
CA ASN A 99 -5.43 -8.74 -20.61
C ASN A 99 -6.31 -9.23 -19.44
N LYS A 100 -7.63 -9.31 -19.69
CA LYS A 100 -8.61 -9.76 -18.69
C LYS A 100 -8.24 -11.11 -18.08
N SER A 101 -7.99 -12.12 -18.91
CA SER A 101 -7.69 -13.49 -18.45
C SER A 101 -6.44 -13.55 -17.59
N GLU A 102 -5.36 -12.91 -18.04
CA GLU A 102 -4.11 -12.84 -17.29
C GLU A 102 -4.27 -12.14 -15.93
N TYR A 103 -5.13 -11.13 -15.86
CA TYR A 103 -5.38 -10.40 -14.62
C TYR A 103 -6.24 -11.22 -13.64
N GLU A 104 -7.23 -11.94 -14.15
CA GLU A 104 -8.04 -12.87 -13.34
C GLU A 104 -7.18 -14.02 -12.80
N ASP A 105 -6.35 -14.63 -13.64
CA ASP A 105 -5.39 -15.66 -13.23
C ASP A 105 -4.43 -15.14 -12.15
N PHE A 106 -3.98 -13.90 -12.29
CA PHE A 106 -3.15 -13.26 -11.29
C PHE A 106 -3.88 -13.09 -9.94
N MET A 107 -5.12 -12.58 -9.95
CA MET A 107 -5.89 -12.41 -8.72
C MET A 107 -6.19 -13.74 -8.05
N ASN A 108 -6.62 -14.75 -8.82
CA ASN A 108 -6.91 -16.09 -8.33
C ASN A 108 -5.69 -16.77 -7.72
N ARG A 109 -4.54 -16.69 -8.39
CA ARG A 109 -3.26 -17.27 -7.94
C ARG A 109 -2.76 -16.67 -6.62
N ASN A 110 -3.09 -15.39 -6.37
CA ASN A 110 -2.70 -14.68 -5.16
C ASN A 110 -3.82 -14.62 -4.10
N ASN A 111 -4.94 -15.32 -4.31
CA ASN A 111 -6.11 -15.31 -3.42
C ASN A 111 -6.65 -13.89 -3.15
N ILE A 112 -6.60 -13.00 -4.15
CA ILE A 112 -7.12 -11.64 -4.04
C ILE A 112 -8.62 -11.68 -4.38
N PRO A 113 -9.53 -11.35 -3.45
CA PRO A 113 -10.95 -11.36 -3.72
C PRO A 113 -11.34 -10.21 -4.65
N TYR A 114 -12.16 -10.50 -5.63
CA TYR A 114 -12.70 -9.53 -6.57
C TYR A 114 -14.13 -9.90 -7.02
N SER A 115 -14.83 -8.92 -7.58
CA SER A 115 -16.09 -9.12 -8.30
C SER A 115 -16.02 -8.36 -9.61
N GLU A 116 -16.36 -9.02 -10.72
CA GLU A 116 -16.48 -8.32 -12.00
C GLU A 116 -17.72 -7.40 -11.99
N VAL A 117 -17.57 -6.21 -12.54
CA VAL A 117 -18.59 -5.17 -12.61
C VAL A 117 -18.74 -4.75 -14.07
N ASP A 118 -19.95 -4.48 -14.52
CA ASP A 118 -20.17 -3.92 -15.86
C ASP A 118 -19.47 -2.55 -15.97
N PRO A 119 -18.50 -2.41 -16.90
CA PRO A 119 -17.81 -1.15 -17.11
C PRO A 119 -18.71 0.06 -17.37
N ASN A 120 -19.89 -0.17 -18.01
CA ASN A 120 -20.86 0.89 -18.30
C ASN A 120 -21.43 1.58 -17.05
N THR A 121 -21.35 0.93 -15.90
CA THR A 121 -21.83 1.51 -14.63
C THR A 121 -21.04 2.72 -14.16
N LEU A 122 -19.76 2.77 -14.48
CA LEU A 122 -18.83 3.77 -13.92
C LEU A 122 -17.96 4.46 -14.97
N LEU A 123 -17.75 3.84 -16.13
CA LEU A 123 -16.76 4.27 -17.11
C LEU A 123 -17.37 4.28 -18.53
N ASN A 124 -16.67 4.92 -19.46
CA ASN A 124 -16.94 4.76 -20.87
C ASN A 124 -16.42 3.37 -21.32
N SER A 125 -17.32 2.42 -21.51
CA SER A 125 -17.02 1.01 -21.77
C SER A 125 -16.24 0.73 -23.04
N ASN A 126 -16.25 1.64 -24.03
CA ASN A 126 -15.56 1.42 -25.30
C ASN A 126 -14.03 1.30 -25.17
N LYS A 127 -13.48 1.67 -24.02
CA LYS A 127 -12.02 1.63 -23.75
C LYS A 127 -11.64 0.64 -22.66
N VAL A 128 -12.58 -0.07 -22.10
CA VAL A 128 -12.37 -0.96 -20.94
C VAL A 128 -12.78 -2.37 -21.28
N GLU A 129 -11.86 -3.31 -21.19
CA GLU A 129 -12.09 -4.75 -21.40
C GLU A 129 -12.77 -5.37 -20.17
N ALA A 130 -12.33 -4.99 -18.97
CA ALA A 130 -12.88 -5.50 -17.73
C ALA A 130 -12.78 -4.46 -16.60
N LEU A 131 -13.73 -4.52 -15.68
CA LEU A 131 -13.77 -3.70 -14.47
C LEU A 131 -14.00 -4.61 -13.26
N TYR A 132 -13.15 -4.46 -12.24
CA TYR A 132 -13.22 -5.25 -11.01
C TYR A 132 -13.40 -4.37 -9.79
N LEU A 133 -14.39 -4.70 -8.96
CA LEU A 133 -14.49 -4.21 -7.60
C LEU A 133 -13.58 -5.07 -6.71
N THR A 134 -12.72 -4.44 -5.97
CA THR A 134 -11.75 -5.09 -5.09
C THR A 134 -11.83 -4.53 -3.67
N LYS A 135 -11.25 -5.24 -2.72
CA LYS A 135 -11.12 -4.78 -1.35
C LYS A 135 -9.70 -4.26 -1.12
N GLU A 136 -9.56 -2.95 -1.05
CA GLU A 136 -8.32 -2.27 -0.65
C GLU A 136 -8.55 -1.38 0.58
N TYR A 137 -7.47 -0.81 1.10
CA TYR A 137 -7.46 0.02 2.28
C TYR A 137 -6.62 1.29 2.05
N SER A 138 -6.89 2.35 2.78
CA SER A 138 -6.06 3.57 2.82
C SER A 138 -5.85 4.06 4.24
#